data_5d0f5d9fb637fd82df929bc3475a7dce
#
_entry.id   5d0f5d9fb637fd82df929bc3475a7dce
#
_cell.length_a   1.000
_cell.length_b   1.000
_cell.length_c   1.000
_cell.angle_alpha   90.00
_cell.angle_beta   90.00
_cell.angle_gamma   90.00
#
_symmetry.space_group_name_H-M   'P 1'
#
loop_
_entity.id
_entity.type
_entity.pdbx_description
1 polymer ?
#
loop_
_entity_poly.entity_id
_entity_poly.type
_entity_poly.pdbx_seq_one_letter_code
_entity_poly.pdbx_strand_id
1 'polypeptide(L)'
;MRKLLGFLCVCALAIVTARAQDAVDDYVSSAAGQSVIYHGKEQLKYPTSIRNHPYLKSEKYVPGDLSFEGILYKGVKMRLDLYKNELLLLSPDNRYNIVLPSDRVDYAEFHGYHIFYRYPDERSGNLPEGYYLRLHEGKCTVLGKWSCILSKTIKDMQVDESFDQSVKYYIRKEGVYYTVR
;
A
#
# COMPACT_ATOMS: atom_id res chain seq x y z
N MET A 1 -7.61 52.89 -16.77
CA MET A 1 -6.23 52.39 -16.75
C MET A 1 -5.84 51.72 -15.43
N ARG A 2 -6.11 52.25 -14.23
CA ARG A 2 -5.73 51.63 -12.94
C ARG A 2 -6.33 50.22 -12.68
N LYS A 3 -7.56 49.95 -13.15
CA LYS A 3 -8.21 48.61 -12.99
C LYS A 3 -7.63 47.53 -13.91
N LEU A 4 -7.14 47.90 -15.09
CA LEU A 4 -6.51 46.99 -16.05
C LEU A 4 -5.11 46.54 -15.56
N LEU A 5 -4.37 47.44 -14.90
CA LEU A 5 -3.05 47.14 -14.33
C LEU A 5 -3.15 46.16 -13.18
N GLY A 6 -4.19 46.25 -12.32
CA GLY A 6 -4.42 45.34 -11.24
C GLY A 6 -4.74 43.90 -11.70
N PHE A 7 -5.52 43.78 -12.79
CA PHE A 7 -5.87 42.47 -13.36
C PHE A 7 -4.65 41.76 -14.00
N LEU A 8 -3.77 42.53 -14.64
CA LEU A 8 -2.53 42.00 -15.23
C LEU A 8 -1.56 41.49 -14.16
N CYS A 9 -1.47 42.15 -12.99
CA CYS A 9 -0.60 41.75 -11.89
C CYS A 9 -1.07 40.43 -11.24
N VAL A 10 -2.40 40.23 -11.08
CA VAL A 10 -2.96 39.01 -10.50
C VAL A 10 -2.73 37.78 -11.42
N CYS A 11 -2.88 37.99 -12.76
CA CYS A 11 -2.60 36.93 -13.73
C CYS A 11 -1.10 36.54 -13.75
N ALA A 12 -0.20 37.52 -13.61
CA ALA A 12 1.24 37.23 -13.56
C ALA A 12 1.65 36.44 -12.31
N LEU A 13 1.04 36.70 -11.14
CA LEU A 13 1.28 35.94 -9.93
C LEU A 13 0.80 34.49 -10.06
N ALA A 14 -0.34 34.25 -10.69
CA ALA A 14 -0.88 32.89 -10.88
C ALA A 14 0.01 32.04 -11.81
N ILE A 15 0.65 32.64 -12.81
CA ILE A 15 1.58 31.91 -13.71
C ILE A 15 2.87 31.52 -13.00
N VAL A 16 3.36 32.33 -12.06
CA VAL A 16 4.59 32.03 -11.30
C VAL A 16 4.37 30.87 -10.33
N THR A 17 3.20 30.81 -9.69
CA THR A 17 2.88 29.70 -8.77
C THR A 17 2.71 28.36 -9.51
N ALA A 18 2.11 28.35 -10.70
CA ALA A 18 1.97 27.14 -11.51
C ALA A 18 3.34 26.57 -11.93
N ARG A 19 4.27 27.42 -12.36
CA ARG A 19 5.63 26.98 -12.74
C ARG A 19 6.47 26.48 -11.57
N ALA A 20 6.25 27.01 -10.37
CA ALA A 20 6.93 26.54 -9.16
C ALA A 20 6.47 25.13 -8.77
N GLN A 21 5.17 24.83 -8.93
CA GLN A 21 4.63 23.50 -8.68
C GLN A 21 5.19 22.47 -9.67
N ASP A 22 5.21 22.78 -10.97
CA ASP A 22 5.77 21.89 -12.01
C ASP A 22 7.25 21.56 -11.73
N ALA A 23 8.05 22.55 -11.30
CA ALA A 23 9.46 22.35 -10.96
C ALA A 23 9.67 21.46 -9.74
N VAL A 24 8.79 21.54 -8.73
CA VAL A 24 8.80 20.68 -7.56
C VAL A 24 8.40 19.26 -7.95
N ASP A 25 7.38 19.10 -8.78
CA ASP A 25 6.91 17.79 -9.24
C ASP A 25 7.96 17.09 -10.13
N ASP A 26 8.67 17.84 -11.00
CA ASP A 26 9.80 17.35 -11.79
C ASP A 26 11.00 16.94 -10.90
N TYR A 27 11.30 17.71 -9.87
CA TYR A 27 12.35 17.36 -8.91
C TYR A 27 11.99 16.08 -8.12
N VAL A 28 10.76 15.99 -7.63
CA VAL A 28 10.27 14.82 -6.89
C VAL A 28 10.27 13.58 -7.79
N SER A 29 9.86 13.70 -9.07
CA SER A 29 9.87 12.58 -10.01
C SER A 29 11.29 12.15 -10.39
N SER A 30 12.22 13.06 -10.56
CA SER A 30 13.63 12.75 -10.85
C SER A 30 14.37 12.18 -9.63
N ALA A 31 14.04 12.61 -8.42
CA ALA A 31 14.57 12.08 -7.18
C ALA A 31 13.94 10.73 -6.79
N ALA A 32 12.79 10.37 -7.35
CA ALA A 32 12.06 9.14 -7.02
C ALA A 32 12.93 7.87 -7.18
N GLY A 33 13.76 7.81 -8.23
CA GLY A 33 14.66 6.69 -8.46
C GLY A 33 15.76 6.49 -7.42
N GLN A 34 16.09 7.54 -6.64
CA GLN A 34 17.09 7.51 -5.58
C GLN A 34 16.46 7.49 -4.18
N SER A 35 15.13 7.40 -4.11
CA SER A 35 14.42 7.43 -2.83
C SER A 35 14.71 6.18 -2.00
N VAL A 36 14.87 6.37 -0.70
CA VAL A 36 15.09 5.32 0.32
C VAL A 36 14.06 4.19 0.24
N ILE A 37 12.82 4.48 -0.18
CA ILE A 37 11.76 3.47 -0.31
C ILE A 37 12.06 2.38 -1.35
N TYR A 38 12.96 2.65 -2.30
CA TYR A 38 13.35 1.66 -3.33
C TYR A 38 14.61 0.86 -2.97
N HIS A 39 15.19 1.07 -1.78
CA HIS A 39 16.35 0.32 -1.28
C HIS A 39 15.92 -0.88 -0.44
N GLY A 40 15.06 -1.73 -1.00
CA GLY A 40 14.53 -2.91 -0.34
C GLY A 40 15.02 -4.21 -0.99
N LYS A 41 14.57 -5.35 -0.41
CA LYS A 41 14.82 -6.68 -0.96
C LYS A 41 13.93 -6.89 -2.19
N GLU A 42 14.49 -7.48 -3.24
CA GLU A 42 13.68 -7.91 -4.39
C GLU A 42 12.82 -9.12 -4.05
N GLN A 43 11.54 -9.07 -4.40
CA GLN A 43 10.66 -10.23 -4.41
C GLN A 43 10.59 -10.82 -5.83
N LEU A 44 10.98 -12.07 -5.97
CA LEU A 44 10.82 -12.81 -7.21
C LEU A 44 9.35 -13.08 -7.52
N LYS A 45 9.00 -13.07 -8.79
CA LYS A 45 7.64 -13.39 -9.25
C LYS A 45 7.30 -14.85 -8.95
N TYR A 46 6.04 -15.11 -8.65
CA TYR A 46 5.54 -16.48 -8.52
C TYR A 46 5.50 -17.19 -9.89
N PRO A 47 5.62 -18.52 -9.91
CA PRO A 47 5.43 -19.30 -11.12
C PRO A 47 4.05 -19.06 -11.74
N THR A 48 4.00 -18.91 -13.06
CA THR A 48 2.73 -18.70 -13.79
C THR A 48 1.85 -19.94 -13.86
N SER A 49 2.37 -21.11 -13.46
CA SER A 49 1.63 -22.35 -13.31
C SER A 49 0.66 -22.36 -12.12
N ILE A 50 0.90 -21.50 -11.11
CA ILE A 50 0.02 -21.39 -9.95
C ILE A 50 -1.22 -20.59 -10.36
N ARG A 51 -2.40 -21.17 -10.12
CA ARG A 51 -3.67 -20.48 -10.39
C ARG A 51 -3.96 -19.40 -9.38
N ASN A 52 -4.70 -18.36 -9.80
CA ASN A 52 -5.03 -17.17 -9.03
C ASN A 52 -3.79 -16.37 -8.65
N HIS A 53 -3.94 -15.42 -7.75
CA HIS A 53 -2.85 -14.56 -7.30
C HIS A 53 -2.91 -14.30 -5.78
N PRO A 54 -1.76 -14.07 -5.12
CA PRO A 54 -1.72 -13.82 -3.68
C PRO A 54 -1.96 -12.35 -3.30
N TYR A 55 -2.22 -11.48 -4.25
CA TYR A 55 -2.25 -10.03 -4.01
C TYR A 55 -3.65 -9.53 -3.64
N LEU A 56 -3.69 -8.50 -2.79
CA LEU A 56 -4.93 -7.85 -2.39
C LEU A 56 -5.67 -7.29 -3.63
N LYS A 57 -6.88 -7.79 -3.88
CA LYS A 57 -7.80 -7.40 -4.96
C LYS A 57 -7.29 -7.58 -6.40
N SER A 58 -6.01 -7.32 -6.69
CA SER A 58 -5.49 -7.29 -8.07
C SER A 58 -4.01 -7.63 -8.13
N GLU A 59 -3.59 -8.29 -9.20
CA GLU A 59 -2.17 -8.49 -9.54
C GLU A 59 -1.47 -7.19 -9.95
N LYS A 60 -2.24 -6.20 -10.39
CA LYS A 60 -1.67 -4.93 -10.87
C LYS A 60 -1.21 -4.09 -9.70
N TYR A 61 -0.08 -3.42 -9.90
CA TYR A 61 0.32 -2.31 -9.06
C TYR A 61 -0.63 -1.13 -9.25
N VAL A 62 -1.01 -0.50 -8.17
CA VAL A 62 -1.87 0.69 -8.19
C VAL A 62 -1.15 1.86 -7.50
N PRO A 63 -1.35 3.08 -7.98
CA PRO A 63 -0.82 4.26 -7.31
C PRO A 63 -1.53 4.46 -5.97
N GLY A 64 -0.79 4.93 -4.99
CA GLY A 64 -1.32 5.24 -3.66
C GLY A 64 -0.33 6.06 -2.85
N ASP A 65 -0.70 6.41 -1.64
CA ASP A 65 0.11 7.19 -0.73
C ASP A 65 0.75 6.27 0.32
N LEU A 66 2.03 6.47 0.58
CA LEU A 66 2.84 5.68 1.50
C LEU A 66 3.46 6.60 2.55
N SER A 67 3.21 6.36 3.82
CA SER A 67 4.00 6.94 4.91
C SER A 67 5.07 5.93 5.32
N PHE A 68 6.33 6.34 5.21
CA PHE A 68 7.50 5.53 5.48
C PHE A 68 8.51 6.33 6.29
N GLU A 69 8.79 5.90 7.52
CA GLU A 69 9.63 6.63 8.48
C GLU A 69 9.20 8.10 8.70
N GLY A 70 7.89 8.33 8.77
CA GLY A 70 7.32 9.66 8.96
C GLY A 70 7.31 10.56 7.73
N ILE A 71 7.77 10.07 6.57
CA ILE A 71 7.77 10.80 5.29
C ILE A 71 6.65 10.28 4.40
N LEU A 72 5.82 11.21 3.88
CA LEU A 72 4.73 10.89 2.97
C LEU A 72 5.21 10.89 1.51
N TYR A 73 5.07 9.75 0.84
CA TYR A 73 5.34 9.56 -0.58
C TYR A 73 4.02 9.38 -1.33
N LYS A 74 3.72 10.25 -2.30
CA LYS A 74 2.47 10.22 -3.06
C LYS A 74 2.61 9.50 -4.39
N GLY A 75 1.51 8.86 -4.82
CA GLY A 75 1.43 8.25 -6.14
C GLY A 75 2.36 7.04 -6.35
N VAL A 76 2.86 6.43 -5.27
CA VAL A 76 3.76 5.28 -5.33
C VAL A 76 3.00 4.06 -5.82
N LYS A 77 3.55 3.32 -6.78
CA LYS A 77 2.95 2.08 -7.30
C LYS A 77 3.17 0.94 -6.32
N MET A 78 2.10 0.49 -5.69
CA MET A 78 2.12 -0.51 -4.60
C MET A 78 1.17 -1.66 -4.85
N ARG A 79 1.42 -2.77 -4.17
CA ARG A 79 0.49 -3.88 -3.96
C ARG A 79 0.84 -4.64 -2.67
N LEU A 80 -0.14 -5.26 -2.05
CA LEU A 80 0.05 -6.09 -0.86
C LEU A 80 0.02 -7.58 -1.24
N ASP A 81 1.10 -8.28 -0.93
CA ASP A 81 1.19 -9.73 -1.03
C ASP A 81 0.63 -10.36 0.26
N LEU A 82 -0.50 -11.04 0.13
CA LEU A 82 -1.22 -11.65 1.25
C LEU A 82 -0.63 -12.99 1.68
N TYR A 83 0.10 -13.67 0.78
CA TYR A 83 0.73 -14.95 1.08
C TYR A 83 2.00 -14.78 1.90
N LYS A 84 2.86 -13.84 1.51
CA LYS A 84 4.07 -13.50 2.26
C LYS A 84 3.84 -12.43 3.33
N ASN A 85 2.67 -11.77 3.30
CA ASN A 85 2.34 -10.64 4.16
C ASN A 85 3.36 -9.50 4.02
N GLU A 86 3.65 -9.12 2.77
CA GLU A 86 4.64 -8.12 2.38
C GLU A 86 4.02 -6.99 1.56
N LEU A 87 4.34 -5.74 1.89
CA LEU A 87 4.00 -4.58 1.06
C LEU A 87 5.09 -4.40 0.00
N LEU A 88 4.67 -4.38 -1.27
CA LEU A 88 5.55 -4.33 -2.42
C LEU A 88 5.43 -3.00 -3.14
N LEU A 89 6.57 -2.43 -3.51
CA LEU A 89 6.67 -1.35 -4.47
C LEU A 89 7.10 -1.87 -5.83
N LEU A 90 6.64 -1.21 -6.87
CA LEU A 90 7.22 -1.36 -8.20
C LEU A 90 8.34 -0.33 -8.35
N SER A 91 9.55 -0.78 -8.74
CA SER A 91 10.66 0.12 -9.00
C SER A 91 10.30 1.16 -10.06
N PRO A 92 10.91 2.37 -10.05
CA PRO A 92 10.60 3.45 -11.01
C PRO A 92 10.75 3.02 -12.47
N ASP A 93 11.71 2.13 -12.77
CA ASP A 93 11.93 1.55 -14.11
C ASP A 93 10.97 0.37 -14.43
N ASN A 94 10.03 0.04 -13.51
CA ASN A 94 9.04 -1.03 -13.59
C ASN A 94 9.63 -2.46 -13.74
N ARG A 95 10.87 -2.69 -13.32
CA ARG A 95 11.55 -3.98 -13.48
C ARG A 95 11.44 -4.87 -12.25
N TYR A 96 11.50 -4.29 -11.05
CA TYR A 96 11.66 -5.02 -9.79
C TYR A 96 10.49 -4.83 -8.86
N ASN A 97 10.14 -5.90 -8.16
CA ASN A 97 9.22 -5.86 -7.02
C ASN A 97 10.07 -5.67 -5.75
N ILE A 98 9.93 -4.56 -5.08
CA ILE A 98 10.72 -4.21 -3.90
C ILE A 98 9.87 -4.42 -2.66
N VAL A 99 10.35 -5.26 -1.75
CA VAL A 99 9.71 -5.49 -0.45
C VAL A 99 10.05 -4.34 0.49
N LEU A 100 9.04 -3.70 1.04
CA LEU A 100 9.23 -2.72 2.11
C LEU A 100 9.38 -3.42 3.47
N PRO A 101 10.37 -3.03 4.29
CA PRO A 101 10.45 -3.45 5.67
C PRO A 101 9.21 -2.96 6.44
N SER A 102 8.43 -3.88 7.02
CA SER A 102 7.16 -3.57 7.68
C SER A 102 7.33 -2.68 8.92
N ASP A 103 8.49 -2.76 9.58
CA ASP A 103 8.87 -1.95 10.75
C ASP A 103 9.15 -0.48 10.43
N ARG A 104 9.31 -0.15 9.14
CA ARG A 104 9.56 1.20 8.65
C ARG A 104 8.34 1.81 7.97
N VAL A 105 7.29 1.01 7.72
CA VAL A 105 6.02 1.45 7.13
C VAL A 105 5.07 1.92 8.22
N ASP A 106 4.72 3.21 8.22
CA ASP A 106 3.73 3.75 9.13
C ASP A 106 2.33 3.35 8.68
N TYR A 107 2.00 3.63 7.40
CA TYR A 107 0.79 3.19 6.72
C TYR A 107 0.91 3.32 5.20
N ALA A 108 -0.03 2.71 4.49
CA ALA A 108 -0.21 2.87 3.05
C ALA A 108 -1.69 3.07 2.71
N GLU A 109 -1.98 3.90 1.71
CA GLU A 109 -3.35 4.15 1.24
C GLU A 109 -3.46 3.83 -0.24
N PHE A 110 -4.11 2.72 -0.57
CA PHE A 110 -4.43 2.32 -1.94
C PHE A 110 -5.66 1.40 -1.98
N HIS A 111 -6.27 1.25 -3.14
CA HIS A 111 -7.56 0.56 -3.31
C HIS A 111 -8.69 1.15 -2.44
N GLY A 112 -8.56 2.37 -1.95
CA GLY A 112 -9.52 3.01 -1.05
C GLY A 112 -9.44 2.53 0.40
N TYR A 113 -8.35 1.86 0.78
CA TYR A 113 -8.12 1.39 2.14
C TYR A 113 -6.92 2.09 2.77
N HIS A 114 -7.04 2.34 4.07
CA HIS A 114 -5.91 2.67 4.93
C HIS A 114 -5.35 1.37 5.49
N ILE A 115 -4.09 1.05 5.16
CA ILE A 115 -3.41 -0.23 5.42
C ILE A 115 -2.23 0.04 6.34
N PHE A 116 -2.11 -0.74 7.40
CA PHE A 116 -1.01 -0.62 8.37
C PHE A 116 -0.59 -1.98 8.88
N TYR A 117 0.66 -2.07 9.34
CA TYR A 117 1.20 -3.30 9.94
C TYR A 117 1.03 -3.30 11.45
N ARG A 118 0.69 -4.43 12.04
CA ARG A 118 0.66 -4.63 13.48
C ARG A 118 1.63 -5.72 13.90
N TYR A 119 2.43 -5.38 14.89
CA TYR A 119 3.27 -6.31 15.62
C TYR A 119 2.50 -6.86 16.83
N PRO A 120 2.83 -8.08 17.30
CA PRO A 120 2.33 -8.59 18.56
C PRO A 120 2.78 -7.67 19.70
N ASP A 121 1.86 -7.07 20.39
CA ASP A 121 2.11 -6.29 21.61
C ASP A 121 1.02 -6.57 22.66
N GLU A 122 1.28 -6.23 23.92
CA GLU A 122 0.32 -6.40 25.00
C GLU A 122 -0.96 -5.58 24.80
N ARG A 123 -0.90 -4.50 23.99
CA ARG A 123 -2.02 -3.59 23.72
C ARG A 123 -2.86 -4.03 22.52
N SER A 124 -2.33 -4.88 21.66
CA SER A 124 -3.03 -5.37 20.47
C SER A 124 -4.02 -6.49 20.78
N GLY A 125 -4.02 -6.99 21.99
CA GLY A 125 -4.89 -8.09 22.39
C GLY A 125 -4.60 -9.35 21.56
N ASN A 126 -5.66 -10.03 21.09
CA ASN A 126 -5.55 -11.27 20.31
C ASN A 126 -5.40 -11.06 18.81
N LEU A 127 -4.96 -9.87 18.35
CA LEU A 127 -4.75 -9.63 16.93
C LEU A 127 -3.47 -10.32 16.45
N PRO A 128 -3.55 -11.24 15.46
CA PRO A 128 -2.37 -11.81 14.82
C PRO A 128 -1.52 -10.74 14.14
N GLU A 129 -0.21 -10.93 14.14
CA GLU A 129 0.73 -10.09 13.41
C GLU A 129 0.38 -9.97 11.91
N GLY A 130 0.65 -8.80 11.30
CA GLY A 130 0.53 -8.59 9.87
C GLY A 130 -0.16 -7.31 9.46
N TYR A 131 -0.43 -7.20 8.15
CA TYR A 131 -1.14 -6.06 7.57
C TYR A 131 -2.64 -6.14 7.82
N TYR A 132 -3.21 -5.00 8.21
CA TYR A 132 -4.63 -4.79 8.43
C TYR A 132 -5.15 -3.66 7.56
N LEU A 133 -6.38 -3.81 7.10
CA LEU A 133 -7.12 -2.77 6.41
C LEU A 133 -8.12 -2.16 7.39
N ARG A 134 -8.08 -0.84 7.57
CA ARG A 134 -9.09 -0.11 8.33
C ARG A 134 -10.33 0.03 7.46
N LEU A 135 -11.42 -0.62 7.86
CA LEU A 135 -12.68 -0.59 7.13
C LEU A 135 -13.63 0.47 7.66
N HIS A 136 -13.54 0.75 8.96
CA HIS A 136 -14.32 1.80 9.61
C HIS A 136 -13.57 2.34 10.83
N GLU A 137 -13.70 3.63 11.06
CA GLU A 137 -13.20 4.32 12.25
C GLU A 137 -14.29 5.29 12.75
N GLY A 138 -14.69 5.15 14.03
CA GLY A 138 -15.74 5.95 14.65
C GLY A 138 -15.95 5.51 16.10
N LYS A 139 -17.20 5.33 16.53
CA LYS A 139 -17.52 4.80 17.87
C LYS A 139 -16.95 3.39 18.08
N CYS A 140 -16.74 2.63 17.03
CA CYS A 140 -15.97 1.40 17.01
C CYS A 140 -14.98 1.44 15.84
N THR A 141 -13.90 0.68 15.92
CA THR A 141 -12.96 0.48 14.81
C THR A 141 -13.20 -0.90 14.23
N VAL A 142 -13.34 -0.99 12.90
CA VAL A 142 -13.48 -2.26 12.19
C VAL A 142 -12.24 -2.48 11.34
N LEU A 143 -11.58 -3.62 11.56
CA LEU A 143 -10.39 -4.03 10.81
C LEU A 143 -10.69 -5.29 10.00
N GLY A 144 -10.12 -5.36 8.80
CA GLY A 144 -10.08 -6.59 8.01
C GLY A 144 -8.63 -7.07 7.88
N LYS A 145 -8.41 -8.36 8.12
CA LYS A 145 -7.14 -9.02 7.83
C LYS A 145 -7.35 -10.01 6.70
N TRP A 146 -6.84 -9.67 5.54
CA TRP A 146 -6.76 -10.57 4.39
C TRP A 146 -5.52 -11.45 4.54
N SER A 147 -5.66 -12.70 4.16
CA SER A 147 -4.57 -13.68 4.13
C SER A 147 -4.74 -14.60 2.93
N CYS A 148 -3.63 -15.20 2.51
CA CYS A 148 -3.60 -16.12 1.39
C CYS A 148 -2.80 -17.36 1.77
N ILE A 149 -3.23 -18.53 1.30
CA ILE A 149 -2.49 -19.78 1.41
C ILE A 149 -2.25 -20.35 0.02
N LEU A 150 -1.19 -21.13 -0.14
CA LEU A 150 -0.93 -21.90 -1.34
C LEU A 150 -1.51 -23.31 -1.12
N SER A 151 -2.61 -23.61 -1.79
CA SER A 151 -3.26 -24.93 -1.79
C SER A 151 -2.70 -25.80 -2.89
N LYS A 152 -2.48 -27.09 -2.56
CA LYS A 152 -2.00 -28.11 -3.49
C LYS A 152 -3.01 -29.25 -3.55
N THR A 153 -3.44 -29.59 -4.76
CA THR A 153 -4.34 -30.71 -5.00
C THR A 153 -3.71 -31.65 -6.03
N ILE A 154 -3.75 -32.95 -5.78
CA ILE A 154 -3.26 -33.94 -6.73
C ILE A 154 -4.48 -34.52 -7.46
N LYS A 155 -4.53 -34.37 -8.78
CA LYS A 155 -5.51 -34.98 -9.67
C LYS A 155 -4.78 -35.64 -10.84
N ASP A 156 -5.14 -36.87 -11.16
CA ASP A 156 -4.61 -37.61 -12.31
C ASP A 156 -3.07 -37.58 -12.40
N MET A 157 -2.38 -37.75 -11.28
CA MET A 157 -0.92 -37.65 -11.12
C MET A 157 -0.32 -36.27 -11.44
N GLN A 158 -1.15 -35.25 -11.59
CA GLN A 158 -0.70 -33.86 -11.73
C GLN A 158 -0.92 -33.09 -10.44
N VAL A 159 0.06 -32.23 -10.10
CA VAL A 159 -0.03 -31.30 -8.97
C VAL A 159 -0.64 -30.00 -9.49
N ASP A 160 -1.79 -29.65 -8.96
CA ASP A 160 -2.48 -28.41 -9.23
C ASP A 160 -2.31 -27.48 -8.02
N GLU A 161 -1.73 -26.32 -8.24
CA GLU A 161 -1.47 -25.33 -7.21
C GLU A 161 -2.34 -24.09 -7.40
N SER A 162 -2.91 -23.56 -6.32
CA SER A 162 -3.71 -22.34 -6.35
C SER A 162 -3.50 -21.47 -5.10
N PHE A 163 -3.58 -20.16 -5.28
CA PHE A 163 -3.66 -19.20 -4.19
C PHE A 163 -5.11 -19.04 -3.76
N ASP A 164 -5.39 -19.37 -2.48
CA ASP A 164 -6.73 -19.24 -1.89
C ASP A 164 -6.71 -18.14 -0.82
N GLN A 165 -7.51 -17.10 -1.08
CA GLN A 165 -7.60 -15.93 -0.20
C GLN A 165 -8.75 -16.08 0.79
N SER A 166 -8.54 -15.56 1.99
CA SER A 166 -9.55 -15.47 3.03
C SER A 166 -9.46 -14.13 3.76
N VAL A 167 -10.55 -13.75 4.45
CA VAL A 167 -10.61 -12.53 5.24
C VAL A 167 -11.17 -12.83 6.62
N LYS A 168 -10.58 -12.21 7.65
CA LYS A 168 -11.11 -12.19 9.02
C LYS A 168 -11.38 -10.74 9.42
N TYR A 169 -12.52 -10.52 10.05
CA TYR A 169 -12.91 -9.20 10.53
C TYR A 169 -12.76 -9.11 12.04
N TYR A 170 -12.35 -7.94 12.50
CA TYR A 170 -12.17 -7.63 13.91
C TYR A 170 -12.85 -6.31 14.23
N ILE A 171 -13.58 -6.28 15.34
CA ILE A 171 -14.21 -5.06 15.86
C ILE A 171 -13.54 -4.71 17.17
N ARG A 172 -13.09 -3.46 17.30
CA ARG A 172 -12.57 -2.91 18.55
C ARG A 172 -13.71 -2.26 19.32
N LYS A 173 -13.91 -2.74 20.54
CA LYS A 173 -14.84 -2.15 21.51
C LYS A 173 -14.11 -2.02 22.85
N GLU A 174 -14.15 -0.83 23.47
CA GLU A 174 -13.53 -0.57 24.79
C GLU A 174 -12.05 -1.00 24.88
N GLY A 175 -11.29 -0.80 23.79
CA GLY A 175 -9.87 -1.15 23.75
C GLY A 175 -9.54 -2.61 23.38
N VAL A 176 -10.54 -3.50 23.34
CA VAL A 176 -10.37 -4.94 23.05
C VAL A 176 -10.88 -5.26 21.64
N TYR A 177 -10.17 -6.15 20.94
CA TYR A 177 -10.57 -6.64 19.63
C TYR A 177 -11.33 -7.97 19.73
N TYR A 178 -12.44 -8.06 19.03
CA TYR A 178 -13.30 -9.23 18.92
C TYR A 178 -13.32 -9.70 17.47
N THR A 179 -13.13 -11.02 17.25
CA THR A 179 -13.29 -11.60 15.92
C THR A 179 -14.77 -11.70 15.57
N VAL A 180 -15.12 -11.24 14.38
CA VAL A 180 -16.48 -11.42 13.82
C VAL A 180 -16.50 -12.73 13.05
N ARG A 181 -17.48 -13.58 13.36
CA ARG A 181 -17.74 -14.86 12.66
C ARG A 181 -18.87 -14.70 11.66
#